data_cb5ec2c57d2ea30b0ead06d803f33f34
#
_entry.id   cb5ec2c57d2ea30b0ead06d803f33f34
#
_cell.length_a   1.000
_cell.length_b   1.000
_cell.length_c   1.000
_cell.angle_alpha   90.00
_cell.angle_beta   90.00
_cell.angle_gamma   90.00
#
_symmetry.space_group_name_H-M   'P 1'
#
loop_
_entity.id
_entity.type
_entity.pdbx_description
1 polymer ?
#
loop_
_entity_poly.entity_id
_entity_poly.type
_entity_poly.pdbx_seq_one_letter_code
_entity_poly.pdbx_strand_id
1 'polypeptide(L)'
;MAQTALYPGTTRTVPARRRALFGLLDASGWAWATLKALFWFLLLIFFLGYVPDRAYYFTVNRTIDLGILAWSPVNFCPEGNQSLPCPAPVGAVVPWAASPPEISLPAPRTDGAVVQSGTSLLYVGGSDGKTAVDTTFVAKTSGTGNFDKWDPNGPKLPAPRADAGVIYSGGKIYAVGGYGADGKPTDTVFVLTPDSTTGSLGKWQTAEEAKLDLKLPEPRAGSAIVAGSDGLFLIGGTNGSGPVDTIWKSTFDKKTGAPGKWTPQVGKLYAPVTDASAASIGSFIWVYGGTGADNKATALVQRAELGTGADATNVVRVGVRGGSTDLPAPRTNLDGFAANGNVYAVGGSDGSKPQGSLYWAVPTSTGDLPEWKHLDASDLPAFGNAGGAPIVLGPNAIIVGGTTADEVQAGSARANIAPEAPYFQLGLFGATVPALKIDGEIGQQLGYLNANTVGIVDFAIFIVIGWAFAHRQQIAEWRERRRRDKELRARV
;
A
#
# COMPACT_ATOMS: atom_id res chain seq x y z
N MET A 1 39.58 79.53 36.71
CA MET A 1 39.21 78.48 37.67
C MET A 1 37.83 77.92 37.25
N ALA A 2 37.81 76.81 36.55
CA ALA A 2 36.56 76.18 36.11
C ALA A 2 36.39 74.92 36.94
N GLN A 3 35.33 74.84 37.71
CA GLN A 3 34.94 73.68 38.48
C GLN A 3 34.19 72.72 37.55
N THR A 4 34.75 71.58 37.38
CA THR A 4 34.12 70.43 36.68
C THR A 4 33.15 69.74 37.68
N ALA A 5 31.85 69.87 37.45
CA ALA A 5 30.84 69.10 38.19
C ALA A 5 30.78 67.62 37.65
N LEU A 6 31.21 66.72 38.51
CA LEU A 6 31.00 65.27 38.32
C LEU A 6 29.54 64.91 38.63
N TYR A 7 28.82 64.49 37.61
CA TYR A 7 27.53 63.88 37.81
C TYR A 7 27.71 62.40 38.21
N PRO A 8 27.13 61.92 39.31
CA PRO A 8 27.17 60.53 39.67
C PRO A 8 26.18 59.77 38.80
N GLY A 9 26.72 58.80 38.04
CA GLY A 9 25.96 57.92 37.23
C GLY A 9 25.06 57.02 38.07
N THR A 10 23.77 57.30 38.07
CA THR A 10 22.77 56.37 38.60
C THR A 10 22.66 55.15 37.70
N THR A 11 23.29 54.08 38.08
CA THR A 11 23.01 52.74 37.49
C THR A 11 21.59 52.33 37.88
N ARG A 12 20.60 52.64 37.04
CA ARG A 12 19.26 52.11 37.18
C ARG A 12 19.33 50.62 36.91
N THR A 13 19.40 49.83 37.95
CA THR A 13 19.19 48.39 37.87
C THR A 13 17.75 48.11 37.53
N VAL A 14 17.52 47.60 36.31
CA VAL A 14 16.18 47.18 35.86
C VAL A 14 15.75 46.02 36.74
N PRO A 15 14.59 46.08 37.42
CA PRO A 15 14.12 45.00 38.30
C PRO A 15 14.05 43.66 37.56
N ALA A 16 14.44 42.61 38.26
CA ALA A 16 14.49 41.24 37.69
C ALA A 16 13.16 40.82 37.02
N ARG A 17 12.02 41.26 37.56
CA ARG A 17 10.68 41.06 36.95
C ARG A 17 10.54 41.72 35.57
N ARG A 18 11.10 42.87 35.32
CA ARG A 18 11.08 43.51 34.00
C ARG A 18 11.98 42.78 33.01
N ARG A 19 13.14 42.27 33.45
CA ARG A 19 14.01 41.45 32.58
C ARG A 19 13.35 40.15 32.15
N ALA A 20 12.62 39.50 33.07
CA ALA A 20 11.85 38.26 32.74
C ALA A 20 10.69 38.55 31.76
N LEU A 21 9.99 39.69 31.95
CA LEU A 21 8.89 40.10 31.07
C LEU A 21 9.39 40.44 29.64
N PHE A 22 10.52 41.16 29.53
CA PHE A 22 11.14 41.42 28.22
C PHE A 22 11.67 40.15 27.55
N GLY A 23 12.20 39.19 28.32
CA GLY A 23 12.61 37.88 27.81
C GLY A 23 11.42 37.05 27.29
N LEU A 24 10.27 37.11 27.97
CA LEU A 24 9.04 36.45 27.53
C LEU A 24 8.44 37.11 26.28
N LEU A 25 8.47 38.43 26.18
CA LEU A 25 8.02 39.19 25.00
C LEU A 25 8.94 38.93 23.79
N ASP A 26 10.24 38.85 23.99
CA ASP A 26 11.19 38.46 22.96
C ASP A 26 10.93 37.01 22.51
N ALA A 27 10.74 36.07 23.44
CA ALA A 27 10.43 34.68 23.11
C ALA A 27 9.11 34.55 22.33
N SER A 28 8.07 35.31 22.69
CA SER A 28 6.80 35.30 21.94
C SER A 28 6.96 35.93 20.55
N GLY A 29 7.77 36.93 20.38
CA GLY A 29 8.11 37.54 19.11
C GLY A 29 8.83 36.54 18.18
N TRP A 30 9.79 35.81 18.73
CA TRP A 30 10.49 34.74 18.01
C TRP A 30 9.56 33.58 17.61
N ALA A 31 8.69 33.15 18.52
CA ALA A 31 7.71 32.11 18.24
C ALA A 31 6.74 32.54 17.13
N TRP A 32 6.27 33.79 17.16
CA TRP A 32 5.38 34.31 16.11
C TRP A 32 6.07 34.47 14.75
N ALA A 33 7.33 34.93 14.74
CA ALA A 33 8.13 35.01 13.52
C ALA A 33 8.41 33.64 12.94
N THR A 34 8.67 32.61 13.78
CA THR A 34 8.86 31.23 13.36
C THR A 34 7.57 30.65 12.78
N LEU A 35 6.41 30.87 13.40
CA LEU A 35 5.11 30.46 12.89
C LEU A 35 4.79 31.09 11.53
N LYS A 36 5.05 32.38 11.36
CA LYS A 36 4.92 33.05 10.05
C LYS A 36 5.86 32.45 9.01
N ALA A 37 7.12 32.20 9.37
CA ALA A 37 8.09 31.58 8.47
C ALA A 37 7.65 30.19 8.04
N LEU A 38 7.16 29.38 8.99
CA LEU A 38 6.63 28.05 8.71
C LEU A 38 5.40 28.10 7.79
N PHE A 39 4.47 29.04 8.04
CA PHE A 39 3.30 29.22 7.19
C PHE A 39 3.67 29.58 5.74
N TRP A 40 4.54 30.58 5.55
CA TRP A 40 5.00 30.99 4.23
C TRP A 40 5.84 29.91 3.55
N PHE A 41 6.59 29.14 4.32
CA PHE A 41 7.36 28.04 3.83
C PHE A 41 6.47 26.88 3.35
N LEU A 42 5.43 26.51 4.11
CA LEU A 42 4.45 25.50 3.69
C LEU A 42 3.68 25.97 2.45
N LEU A 43 3.34 27.25 2.38
CA LEU A 43 2.71 27.83 1.21
C LEU A 43 3.64 27.78 -0.01
N LEU A 44 4.92 28.06 0.18
CA LEU A 44 5.94 27.99 -0.86
C LEU A 44 6.14 26.55 -1.36
N ILE A 45 6.20 25.57 -0.45
CA ILE A 45 6.23 24.15 -0.81
C ILE A 45 4.98 23.78 -1.59
N PHE A 46 3.82 24.22 -1.16
CA PHE A 46 2.57 23.93 -1.87
C PHE A 46 2.58 24.50 -3.30
N PHE A 47 2.95 25.75 -3.46
CA PHE A 47 2.91 26.39 -4.78
C PHE A 47 4.11 26.10 -5.66
N LEU A 48 5.30 25.92 -5.13
CA LEU A 48 6.52 25.66 -5.90
C LEU A 48 6.92 24.18 -5.93
N GLY A 49 6.45 23.40 -4.99
CA GLY A 49 6.67 21.96 -4.94
C GLY A 49 5.47 21.17 -5.45
N TYR A 50 4.34 21.22 -4.74
CA TYR A 50 3.18 20.36 -5.05
C TYR A 50 2.59 20.60 -6.43
N VAL A 51 2.36 21.86 -6.81
CA VAL A 51 1.71 22.16 -8.09
C VAL A 51 2.61 21.83 -9.29
N PRO A 52 3.88 22.25 -9.33
CA PRO A 52 4.79 21.87 -10.39
C PRO A 52 5.10 20.37 -10.40
N ASP A 53 5.19 19.72 -9.21
CA ASP A 53 5.39 18.30 -9.11
C ASP A 53 4.25 17.53 -9.78
N ARG A 54 3.00 17.86 -9.49
CA ARG A 54 1.84 17.25 -10.12
C ARG A 54 1.76 17.52 -11.62
N ALA A 55 2.08 18.73 -12.03
CA ALA A 55 2.13 19.09 -13.45
C ALA A 55 3.24 18.34 -14.19
N TYR A 56 4.42 18.25 -13.60
CA TYR A 56 5.54 17.50 -14.12
C TYR A 56 5.23 16.00 -14.17
N TYR A 57 4.74 15.44 -13.07
CA TYR A 57 4.35 14.04 -12.96
C TYR A 57 3.32 13.67 -14.05
N PHE A 58 2.27 14.49 -14.21
CA PHE A 58 1.29 14.30 -15.26
C PHE A 58 1.93 14.40 -16.66
N THR A 59 2.79 15.39 -16.90
CA THR A 59 3.44 15.61 -18.19
C THR A 59 4.42 14.49 -18.52
N VAL A 60 5.25 14.07 -17.55
CA VAL A 60 6.23 13.00 -17.73
C VAL A 60 5.53 11.66 -17.96
N ASN A 61 4.54 11.31 -17.16
CA ASN A 61 3.78 10.08 -17.38
C ASN A 61 3.10 10.11 -18.76
N ARG A 62 2.48 11.23 -19.13
CA ARG A 62 1.83 11.35 -20.43
C ARG A 62 2.81 11.22 -21.58
N THR A 63 4.00 11.76 -21.45
CA THR A 63 5.06 11.62 -22.48
C THR A 63 5.66 10.23 -22.53
N ILE A 64 5.73 9.53 -21.42
CA ILE A 64 6.11 8.10 -21.35
C ILE A 64 5.01 7.25 -22.01
N ASP A 65 3.75 7.47 -21.66
CA ASP A 65 2.59 6.77 -22.22
C ASP A 65 2.49 6.94 -23.74
N LEU A 66 2.91 8.10 -24.26
CA LEU A 66 2.97 8.36 -25.69
C LEU A 66 4.25 7.83 -26.38
N GLY A 67 5.15 7.18 -25.62
CA GLY A 67 6.41 6.65 -26.15
C GLY A 67 7.45 7.73 -26.53
N ILE A 68 7.23 8.98 -26.13
CA ILE A 68 8.14 10.11 -26.45
C ILE A 68 9.33 10.14 -25.48
N LEU A 69 9.12 9.77 -24.23
CA LEU A 69 10.15 9.68 -23.21
C LEU A 69 10.12 8.29 -22.56
N ALA A 70 11.27 7.65 -22.52
CA ALA A 70 11.49 6.41 -21.76
C ALA A 70 12.16 6.75 -20.41
N TRP A 71 11.56 7.66 -19.62
CA TRP A 71 12.20 8.13 -18.40
C TRP A 71 11.26 8.12 -17.20
N SER A 72 11.69 7.44 -16.13
CA SER A 72 11.12 7.53 -14.78
C SER A 72 12.19 8.08 -13.84
N PRO A 73 11.86 8.99 -12.94
CA PRO A 73 12.83 9.55 -12.00
C PRO A 73 13.37 8.55 -10.97
N VAL A 74 12.88 7.34 -10.94
CA VAL A 74 13.36 6.30 -10.05
C VAL A 74 13.95 5.17 -10.87
N ASN A 75 15.26 5.05 -10.83
CA ASN A 75 16.01 4.06 -11.60
C ASN A 75 15.78 2.65 -11.07
N PHE A 76 14.84 1.95 -11.66
CA PHE A 76 14.82 0.49 -11.67
C PHE A 76 15.28 0.00 -13.05
N CYS A 77 16.53 0.24 -13.37
CA CYS A 77 17.14 -0.29 -14.56
C CYS A 77 18.00 -1.47 -14.15
N PRO A 78 17.57 -2.72 -14.32
CA PRO A 78 18.44 -3.86 -14.14
C PRO A 78 19.57 -3.75 -15.18
N GLU A 79 20.80 -3.78 -14.73
CA GLU A 79 21.94 -3.85 -15.63
C GLU A 79 21.83 -5.12 -16.49
N GLY A 80 21.95 -4.94 -17.80
CA GLY A 80 22.03 -6.04 -18.76
C GLY A 80 20.72 -6.46 -19.44
N ASN A 81 19.56 -5.92 -19.08
CA ASN A 81 18.32 -6.23 -19.78
C ASN A 81 17.91 -5.08 -20.73
N GLN A 82 18.35 -5.11 -21.97
CA GLN A 82 18.06 -4.11 -22.99
C GLN A 82 16.59 -4.14 -23.48
N SER A 83 15.81 -5.13 -23.08
CA SER A 83 14.41 -5.25 -23.46
C SER A 83 13.46 -4.49 -22.53
N LEU A 84 13.94 -4.01 -21.39
CA LEU A 84 13.16 -3.19 -20.48
C LEU A 84 13.30 -1.72 -20.81
N PRO A 85 12.20 -0.97 -20.94
CA PRO A 85 12.31 0.47 -20.96
C PRO A 85 12.96 0.90 -19.64
N CYS A 86 14.08 1.58 -19.77
CA CYS A 86 14.80 2.09 -18.61
C CYS A 86 14.74 3.61 -18.63
N PRO A 87 14.12 4.17 -17.66
CA PRO A 87 13.49 3.63 -16.45
C PRO A 87 12.06 3.12 -16.70
N ALA A 88 11.64 2.16 -15.87
CA ALA A 88 10.29 1.60 -15.97
C ALA A 88 9.22 2.67 -15.74
N PRO A 89 8.07 2.62 -16.43
CA PRO A 89 6.95 3.49 -16.16
C PRO A 89 6.49 3.38 -14.71
N VAL A 90 6.05 4.51 -14.14
CA VAL A 90 5.52 4.52 -12.77
C VAL A 90 4.34 3.55 -12.66
N GLY A 91 4.37 2.73 -11.62
CA GLY A 91 3.40 1.66 -11.39
C GLY A 91 3.72 0.35 -12.11
N ALA A 92 4.67 0.32 -13.05
CA ALA A 92 5.12 -0.96 -13.62
C ALA A 92 5.73 -1.86 -12.54
N VAL A 93 5.55 -3.16 -12.68
CA VAL A 93 6.07 -4.17 -11.74
C VAL A 93 7.18 -4.93 -12.47
N VAL A 94 8.44 -4.54 -12.23
CA VAL A 94 9.58 -5.03 -13.01
C VAL A 94 10.87 -5.03 -12.20
N PRO A 95 11.85 -5.88 -12.57
CA PRO A 95 11.65 -7.13 -13.32
C PRO A 95 11.09 -8.21 -12.43
N TRP A 96 10.32 -9.12 -12.99
CA TRP A 96 9.98 -10.35 -12.30
C TRP A 96 11.17 -11.30 -12.27
N ALA A 97 11.46 -11.82 -11.10
CA ALA A 97 12.45 -12.85 -10.91
C ALA A 97 11.84 -14.01 -10.11
N ALA A 98 12.10 -15.22 -10.53
CA ALA A 98 11.80 -16.39 -9.71
C ALA A 98 12.56 -16.28 -8.38
N SER A 99 11.87 -16.51 -7.29
CA SER A 99 12.51 -16.57 -5.98
C SER A 99 13.40 -17.80 -5.88
N PRO A 100 14.48 -17.75 -5.11
CA PRO A 100 15.32 -18.93 -4.89
C PRO A 100 14.50 -20.13 -4.38
N PRO A 101 14.84 -21.35 -4.79
CA PRO A 101 14.11 -22.56 -4.39
C PRO A 101 13.95 -22.74 -2.88
N GLU A 102 14.88 -22.19 -2.10
CA GLU A 102 14.91 -22.29 -0.64
C GLU A 102 13.75 -21.55 0.04
N ILE A 103 13.16 -20.56 -0.65
CA ILE A 103 12.00 -19.82 -0.17
C ILE A 103 10.70 -20.19 -0.91
N SER A 104 10.71 -21.27 -1.67
CA SER A 104 9.49 -21.88 -2.21
C SER A 104 8.61 -22.45 -1.11
N LEU A 105 7.32 -22.58 -1.37
CA LEU A 105 6.40 -23.27 -0.47
C LEU A 105 6.89 -24.71 -0.23
N PRO A 106 6.65 -25.26 0.97
CA PRO A 106 7.01 -26.65 1.29
C PRO A 106 6.32 -27.70 0.41
N ALA A 107 5.21 -27.34 -0.21
CA ALA A 107 4.48 -28.15 -1.18
C ALA A 107 3.76 -27.25 -2.18
N PRO A 108 3.52 -27.72 -3.44
CA PRO A 108 2.76 -26.96 -4.44
C PRO A 108 1.36 -26.58 -3.95
N ARG A 109 0.93 -25.36 -4.27
CA ARG A 109 -0.38 -24.83 -3.88
C ARG A 109 -0.92 -23.87 -4.92
N THR A 110 -2.24 -23.97 -5.13
CA THR A 110 -3.06 -22.99 -5.85
C THR A 110 -4.27 -22.59 -5.00
N ASP A 111 -4.95 -21.51 -5.32
CA ASP A 111 -6.21 -21.08 -4.69
C ASP A 111 -6.12 -20.92 -3.16
N GLY A 112 -4.93 -20.62 -2.68
CA GLY A 112 -4.67 -20.20 -1.31
C GLY A 112 -4.52 -18.69 -1.21
N ALA A 113 -4.27 -18.19 -0.01
CA ALA A 113 -4.06 -16.77 0.20
C ALA A 113 -2.83 -16.50 1.08
N VAL A 114 -2.09 -15.44 0.78
CA VAL A 114 -1.01 -14.95 1.64
C VAL A 114 -1.50 -13.75 2.43
N VAL A 115 -1.26 -13.77 3.72
CA VAL A 115 -1.60 -12.68 4.63
C VAL A 115 -0.44 -12.37 5.57
N GLN A 116 -0.23 -11.10 5.86
CA GLN A 116 0.80 -10.65 6.80
C GLN A 116 0.17 -10.30 8.16
N SER A 117 0.80 -10.78 9.23
CA SER A 117 0.49 -10.38 10.61
C SER A 117 1.79 -10.08 11.36
N GLY A 118 2.04 -8.81 11.62
CA GLY A 118 3.31 -8.35 12.16
C GLY A 118 4.47 -8.74 11.25
N THR A 119 5.45 -9.49 11.76
CA THR A 119 6.58 -10.01 10.99
C THR A 119 6.32 -11.41 10.40
N SER A 120 5.13 -11.97 10.55
CA SER A 120 4.80 -13.29 10.03
C SER A 120 4.00 -13.17 8.74
N LEU A 121 4.41 -13.92 7.72
CA LEU A 121 3.61 -14.23 6.54
C LEU A 121 2.98 -15.60 6.71
N LEU A 122 1.72 -15.73 6.37
CA LEU A 122 1.00 -16.98 6.39
C LEU A 122 0.45 -17.25 4.99
N TYR A 123 0.79 -18.41 4.42
CA TYR A 123 0.08 -18.97 3.28
C TYR A 123 -0.99 -19.90 3.83
N VAL A 124 -2.25 -19.60 3.58
CA VAL A 124 -3.39 -20.24 4.24
C VAL A 124 -4.17 -21.09 3.25
N GLY A 125 -4.31 -22.37 3.54
CA GLY A 125 -5.13 -23.33 2.77
C GLY A 125 -4.67 -23.50 1.33
N GLY A 126 -5.62 -23.36 0.43
CA GLY A 126 -5.45 -23.62 -1.01
C GLY A 126 -5.75 -25.07 -1.39
N SER A 127 -5.35 -25.43 -2.59
CA SER A 127 -5.47 -26.77 -3.16
C SER A 127 -4.10 -27.32 -3.56
N ASP A 128 -3.92 -28.62 -3.48
CA ASP A 128 -2.76 -29.35 -4.02
C ASP A 128 -2.91 -29.68 -5.51
N GLY A 129 -3.95 -29.13 -6.15
CA GLY A 129 -4.35 -29.43 -7.52
C GLY A 129 -5.38 -30.57 -7.63
N LYS A 130 -5.73 -31.18 -6.50
CA LYS A 130 -6.74 -32.26 -6.43
C LYS A 130 -7.82 -31.97 -5.42
N THR A 131 -7.42 -31.53 -4.23
CA THR A 131 -8.34 -31.28 -3.10
C THR A 131 -7.89 -30.08 -2.32
N ALA A 132 -8.86 -29.41 -1.67
CA ALA A 132 -8.57 -28.39 -0.68
C ALA A 132 -7.77 -28.96 0.49
N VAL A 133 -6.87 -28.15 1.08
CA VAL A 133 -6.01 -28.55 2.19
C VAL A 133 -6.22 -27.69 3.42
N ASP A 134 -5.82 -28.22 4.59
CA ASP A 134 -5.91 -27.55 5.89
C ASP A 134 -4.60 -26.89 6.34
N THR A 135 -3.57 -26.92 5.50
CA THR A 135 -2.23 -26.48 5.85
C THR A 135 -2.13 -24.95 5.90
N THR A 136 -1.34 -24.45 6.84
CA THR A 136 -0.84 -23.07 6.83
C THR A 136 0.68 -23.13 6.86
N PHE A 137 1.34 -22.50 5.90
CA PHE A 137 2.79 -22.33 5.91
C PHE A 137 3.13 -20.94 6.46
N VAL A 138 4.23 -20.84 7.18
CA VAL A 138 4.61 -19.59 7.85
C VAL A 138 6.02 -19.20 7.46
N ALA A 139 6.22 -17.95 7.07
CA ALA A 139 7.53 -17.35 6.88
C ALA A 139 7.68 -16.08 7.74
N LYS A 140 8.88 -15.60 7.94
CA LYS A 140 9.15 -14.34 8.61
C LYS A 140 9.58 -13.29 7.60
N THR A 141 9.02 -12.09 7.72
CA THR A 141 9.44 -10.96 6.91
C THR A 141 10.68 -10.30 7.48
N SER A 142 11.60 -9.88 6.62
CA SER A 142 12.65 -8.92 6.96
C SER A 142 12.16 -7.49 6.68
N GLY A 143 12.72 -6.51 7.37
CA GLY A 143 12.39 -5.09 7.16
C GLY A 143 12.71 -4.54 5.77
N THR A 144 13.27 -5.36 4.89
CA THR A 144 13.69 -5.00 3.51
C THR A 144 12.70 -5.45 2.44
N GLY A 145 11.48 -5.89 2.84
CA GLY A 145 10.48 -6.40 1.88
C GLY A 145 10.79 -7.80 1.36
N ASN A 146 11.62 -8.55 2.08
CA ASN A 146 11.91 -9.96 1.85
C ASN A 146 11.30 -10.83 2.94
N PHE A 147 11.29 -12.13 2.73
CA PHE A 147 10.89 -13.12 3.72
C PHE A 147 11.87 -14.31 3.69
N ASP A 148 11.90 -15.06 4.76
CA ASP A 148 12.73 -16.24 4.92
C ASP A 148 12.03 -17.51 4.42
N LYS A 149 12.64 -18.65 4.68
CA LYS A 149 12.08 -19.97 4.33
C LYS A 149 10.73 -20.21 5.00
N TRP A 150 9.80 -20.80 4.26
CA TRP A 150 8.51 -21.24 4.79
C TRP A 150 8.65 -22.45 5.73
N ASP A 151 8.08 -22.33 6.93
CA ASP A 151 7.91 -23.44 7.88
C ASP A 151 6.62 -24.19 7.52
N PRO A 152 6.70 -25.53 7.28
CA PRO A 152 5.52 -26.33 7.02
C PRO A 152 4.64 -26.60 8.24
N ASN A 153 5.14 -26.30 9.45
CA ASN A 153 4.48 -26.62 10.71
C ASN A 153 3.64 -25.47 11.26
N GLY A 154 3.11 -24.63 10.40
CA GLY A 154 2.17 -23.59 10.80
C GLY A 154 0.86 -24.16 11.38
N PRO A 155 0.06 -23.32 12.06
CA PRO A 155 -1.20 -23.76 12.64
C PRO A 155 -2.17 -24.21 11.55
N LYS A 156 -2.72 -25.42 11.68
CA LYS A 156 -3.67 -25.98 10.72
C LYS A 156 -5.05 -25.36 10.86
N LEU A 157 -5.72 -25.17 9.72
CA LEU A 157 -7.15 -24.84 9.68
C LEU A 157 -7.99 -25.94 10.33
N PRO A 158 -9.13 -25.63 10.96
CA PRO A 158 -10.06 -26.63 11.50
C PRO A 158 -10.61 -27.61 10.45
N ALA A 159 -10.66 -27.18 9.18
CA ALA A 159 -10.99 -28.03 8.04
C ALA A 159 -10.36 -27.45 6.75
N PRO A 160 -10.14 -28.28 5.71
CA PRO A 160 -9.58 -27.84 4.43
C PRO A 160 -10.36 -26.70 3.78
N ARG A 161 -9.63 -25.76 3.17
CA ARG A 161 -10.20 -24.61 2.43
C ARG A 161 -9.36 -24.27 1.21
N ALA A 162 -10.01 -24.15 0.06
CA ALA A 162 -9.49 -23.48 -1.14
C ALA A 162 -10.43 -22.32 -1.54
N ASP A 163 -9.93 -21.32 -2.22
CA ASP A 163 -10.70 -20.11 -2.62
C ASP A 163 -11.46 -19.44 -1.47
N ALA A 164 -10.91 -19.50 -0.27
CA ALA A 164 -11.44 -18.76 0.87
C ALA A 164 -10.98 -17.31 0.82
N GLY A 165 -11.85 -16.40 1.19
CA GLY A 165 -11.46 -15.02 1.43
C GLY A 165 -10.62 -14.92 2.71
N VAL A 166 -9.32 -14.64 2.60
CA VAL A 166 -8.44 -14.52 3.77
C VAL A 166 -8.01 -13.07 3.96
N ILE A 167 -8.19 -12.57 5.19
CA ILE A 167 -7.90 -11.17 5.50
C ILE A 167 -7.40 -10.99 6.94
N TYR A 168 -6.44 -10.07 7.12
CA TYR A 168 -6.02 -9.60 8.44
C TYR A 168 -6.80 -8.33 8.81
N SER A 169 -7.45 -8.33 9.96
CA SER A 169 -8.18 -7.18 10.46
C SER A 169 -8.27 -7.22 11.99
N GLY A 170 -8.12 -6.08 12.65
CA GLY A 170 -8.29 -5.95 14.10
C GLY A 170 -7.41 -6.88 14.93
N GLY A 171 -6.17 -7.16 14.47
CA GLY A 171 -5.25 -8.06 15.18
C GLY A 171 -5.52 -9.56 14.97
N LYS A 172 -6.44 -9.92 14.08
CA LYS A 172 -6.83 -11.31 13.80
C LYS A 172 -6.78 -11.59 12.30
N ILE A 173 -6.64 -12.87 11.95
CA ILE A 173 -6.75 -13.34 10.58
C ILE A 173 -8.06 -14.13 10.47
N TYR A 174 -8.81 -13.85 9.41
CA TYR A 174 -10.07 -14.51 9.12
C TYR A 174 -9.94 -15.25 7.80
N ALA A 175 -10.39 -16.52 7.77
CA ALA A 175 -10.58 -17.30 6.55
C ALA A 175 -12.09 -17.54 6.40
N VAL A 176 -12.67 -16.96 5.36
CA VAL A 176 -14.12 -16.81 5.18
C VAL A 176 -14.59 -17.66 4.02
N GLY A 177 -15.47 -18.59 4.26
CA GLY A 177 -16.02 -19.47 3.24
C GLY A 177 -14.98 -20.38 2.59
N GLY A 178 -14.98 -20.43 1.26
CA GLY A 178 -14.11 -21.28 0.44
C GLY A 178 -14.69 -22.67 0.18
N TYR A 179 -14.06 -23.41 -0.71
CA TYR A 179 -14.40 -24.82 -0.98
C TYR A 179 -13.84 -25.71 0.11
N GLY A 180 -14.68 -26.64 0.61
CA GLY A 180 -14.26 -27.72 1.51
C GLY A 180 -13.57 -28.87 0.77
N ALA A 181 -13.18 -29.92 1.53
CA ALA A 181 -12.58 -31.13 0.98
C ALA A 181 -13.50 -31.88 0.00
N ASP A 182 -14.80 -31.67 0.10
CA ASP A 182 -15.81 -32.24 -0.79
C ASP A 182 -16.04 -31.41 -2.08
N GLY A 183 -15.26 -30.34 -2.28
CA GLY A 183 -15.36 -29.43 -3.42
C GLY A 183 -16.61 -28.53 -3.38
N LYS A 184 -17.30 -28.43 -2.25
CA LYS A 184 -18.48 -27.57 -2.10
C LYS A 184 -18.16 -26.28 -1.37
N PRO A 185 -18.82 -25.17 -1.73
CA PRO A 185 -18.73 -23.93 -0.97
C PRO A 185 -19.17 -24.12 0.49
N THR A 186 -18.55 -23.39 1.41
CA THR A 186 -18.83 -23.46 2.85
C THR A 186 -19.34 -22.12 3.39
N ASP A 187 -20.07 -22.15 4.51
CA ASP A 187 -20.58 -20.97 5.22
C ASP A 187 -19.79 -20.65 6.49
N THR A 188 -18.74 -21.39 6.74
CA THR A 188 -17.94 -21.27 7.96
C THR A 188 -16.84 -20.21 7.86
N VAL A 189 -16.50 -19.61 8.99
CA VAL A 189 -15.38 -18.69 9.13
C VAL A 189 -14.43 -19.22 10.16
N PHE A 190 -13.15 -19.26 9.82
CA PHE A 190 -12.08 -19.60 10.77
C PHE A 190 -11.33 -18.34 11.19
N VAL A 191 -10.85 -18.33 12.41
CA VAL A 191 -10.22 -17.19 13.05
C VAL A 191 -8.90 -17.61 13.68
N LEU A 192 -7.84 -16.91 13.36
CA LEU A 192 -6.54 -17.01 14.01
C LEU A 192 -6.28 -15.72 14.79
N THR A 193 -5.93 -15.84 16.06
CA THR A 193 -5.60 -14.68 16.90
C THR A 193 -4.14 -14.75 17.30
N PRO A 194 -3.24 -14.07 16.59
CA PRO A 194 -1.84 -13.96 16.99
C PRO A 194 -1.70 -13.19 18.31
N ASP A 195 -0.78 -13.63 19.14
CA ASP A 195 -0.40 -12.91 20.34
C ASP A 195 0.54 -11.75 19.98
N SER A 196 0.06 -10.53 20.15
CA SER A 196 0.81 -9.32 19.81
C SER A 196 2.06 -9.10 20.67
N THR A 197 2.13 -9.75 21.85
CA THR A 197 3.25 -9.60 22.79
C THR A 197 4.38 -10.57 22.48
N THR A 198 4.02 -11.83 22.21
CA THR A 198 5.01 -12.90 21.98
C THR A 198 5.27 -13.16 20.48
N GLY A 199 4.40 -12.67 19.61
CA GLY A 199 4.43 -12.99 18.18
C GLY A 199 4.02 -14.44 17.86
N SER A 200 3.53 -15.19 18.85
CA SER A 200 2.99 -16.53 18.64
C SER A 200 1.69 -16.47 17.85
N LEU A 201 1.55 -17.31 16.84
CA LEU A 201 0.35 -17.33 16.00
C LEU A 201 -0.85 -18.00 16.70
N GLY A 202 -0.60 -18.85 17.71
CA GLY A 202 -1.66 -19.63 18.35
C GLY A 202 -2.21 -20.72 17.41
N LYS A 203 -3.51 -21.00 17.53
CA LYS A 203 -4.22 -21.99 16.70
C LYS A 203 -5.43 -21.39 16.01
N TRP A 204 -5.75 -21.88 14.83
CA TRP A 204 -7.02 -21.60 14.18
C TRP A 204 -8.19 -22.13 15.00
N GLN A 205 -9.26 -21.39 15.05
CA GLN A 205 -10.52 -21.71 15.70
C GLN A 205 -11.67 -21.50 14.71
N THR A 206 -12.77 -22.20 14.91
CA THR A 206 -14.02 -21.80 14.26
C THR A 206 -14.51 -20.47 14.87
N ALA A 207 -15.33 -19.72 14.14
CA ALA A 207 -15.92 -18.49 14.67
C ALA A 207 -16.70 -18.74 15.97
N GLU A 208 -17.36 -19.90 16.09
CA GLU A 208 -18.10 -20.31 17.29
C GLU A 208 -17.16 -20.51 18.49
N GLU A 209 -16.05 -21.25 18.31
CA GLU A 209 -15.02 -21.42 19.36
C GLU A 209 -14.40 -20.07 19.76
N ALA A 210 -14.23 -19.15 18.81
CA ALA A 210 -13.77 -17.79 19.06
C ALA A 210 -14.86 -16.87 19.64
N LYS A 211 -16.10 -17.36 19.84
CA LYS A 211 -17.28 -16.63 20.33
C LYS A 211 -17.62 -15.40 19.44
N LEU A 212 -17.51 -15.58 18.14
CA LEU A 212 -17.85 -14.56 17.13
C LEU A 212 -19.02 -15.07 16.26
N ASP A 213 -20.02 -14.23 16.04
CA ASP A 213 -21.17 -14.52 15.16
C ASP A 213 -20.80 -14.18 13.71
N LEU A 214 -19.97 -15.02 13.08
CA LEU A 214 -19.41 -14.81 11.75
C LEU A 214 -19.84 -15.87 10.72
N LYS A 215 -20.78 -16.75 11.08
CA LYS A 215 -21.30 -17.70 10.10
C LYS A 215 -21.92 -16.94 8.92
N LEU A 216 -21.56 -17.33 7.68
CA LEU A 216 -22.15 -16.74 6.49
C LEU A 216 -23.64 -17.11 6.37
N PRO A 217 -24.49 -16.21 5.85
CA PRO A 217 -25.92 -16.51 5.61
C PRO A 217 -26.17 -17.66 4.64
N GLU A 218 -25.24 -17.86 3.71
CA GLU A 218 -25.21 -18.98 2.76
C GLU A 218 -23.77 -19.34 2.40
N PRO A 219 -23.49 -20.57 1.93
CA PRO A 219 -22.15 -20.97 1.51
C PRO A 219 -21.58 -20.03 0.44
N ARG A 220 -20.25 -19.81 0.48
CA ARG A 220 -19.50 -18.99 -0.50
C ARG A 220 -18.11 -19.53 -0.73
N ALA A 221 -17.70 -19.54 -2.00
CA ALA A 221 -16.32 -19.76 -2.41
C ALA A 221 -15.99 -18.85 -3.61
N GLY A 222 -14.73 -18.62 -3.89
CA GLY A 222 -14.28 -17.76 -4.98
C GLY A 222 -14.75 -16.30 -4.84
N SER A 223 -14.99 -15.84 -3.60
CA SER A 223 -15.40 -14.48 -3.31
C SER A 223 -14.19 -13.61 -3.05
N ALA A 224 -14.22 -12.37 -3.55
CA ALA A 224 -13.27 -11.37 -3.12
C ALA A 224 -13.61 -10.86 -1.71
N ILE A 225 -12.58 -10.60 -0.90
CA ILE A 225 -12.74 -9.99 0.42
C ILE A 225 -11.89 -8.74 0.54
N VAL A 226 -12.48 -7.66 1.04
CA VAL A 226 -11.79 -6.40 1.29
C VAL A 226 -12.17 -5.82 2.65
N ALA A 227 -11.26 -5.07 3.25
CA ALA A 227 -11.53 -4.29 4.45
C ALA A 227 -11.89 -2.85 4.08
N GLY A 228 -12.99 -2.36 4.63
CA GLY A 228 -13.33 -0.95 4.67
C GLY A 228 -13.03 -0.36 6.04
N SER A 229 -13.34 0.92 6.21
CA SER A 229 -13.10 1.65 7.47
C SER A 229 -13.95 1.14 8.65
N ASP A 230 -15.11 0.52 8.37
CA ASP A 230 -16.11 0.15 9.36
C ASP A 230 -16.56 -1.32 9.28
N GLY A 231 -15.93 -2.13 8.44
CA GLY A 231 -16.28 -3.54 8.29
C GLY A 231 -15.51 -4.27 7.20
N LEU A 232 -15.74 -5.59 7.14
CA LEU A 232 -15.26 -6.45 6.07
C LEU A 232 -16.36 -6.61 5.02
N PHE A 233 -15.98 -6.66 3.77
CA PHE A 233 -16.89 -6.88 2.64
C PHE A 233 -16.52 -8.17 1.92
N LEU A 234 -17.48 -9.07 1.79
CA LEU A 234 -17.40 -10.31 0.99
C LEU A 234 -18.23 -10.11 -0.28
N ILE A 235 -17.60 -10.24 -1.43
CA ILE A 235 -18.13 -9.74 -2.69
C ILE A 235 -18.19 -10.85 -3.72
N GLY A 236 -19.36 -11.08 -4.31
CA GLY A 236 -19.57 -12.09 -5.34
C GLY A 236 -19.26 -13.51 -4.86
N GLY A 237 -18.57 -14.28 -5.69
CA GLY A 237 -18.31 -15.70 -5.47
C GLY A 237 -19.43 -16.59 -5.97
N THR A 238 -19.37 -17.86 -5.58
CA THR A 238 -20.42 -18.85 -5.87
C THR A 238 -21.03 -19.44 -4.61
N ASN A 239 -22.33 -19.71 -4.63
CA ASN A 239 -23.03 -20.45 -3.57
C ASN A 239 -23.19 -21.94 -3.87
N GLY A 240 -22.56 -22.43 -4.94
CA GLY A 240 -22.68 -23.80 -5.43
C GLY A 240 -23.75 -23.99 -6.49
N SER A 241 -24.65 -23.02 -6.71
CA SER A 241 -25.60 -23.02 -7.82
C SER A 241 -25.12 -22.16 -9.01
N GLY A 242 -24.14 -21.31 -8.80
CA GLY A 242 -23.55 -20.42 -9.80
C GLY A 242 -22.96 -19.15 -9.18
N PRO A 243 -22.36 -18.29 -10.01
CA PRO A 243 -21.89 -16.98 -9.58
C PRO A 243 -23.01 -16.11 -9.05
N VAL A 244 -22.70 -15.27 -8.06
CA VAL A 244 -23.67 -14.37 -7.42
C VAL A 244 -23.23 -12.90 -7.51
N ASP A 245 -24.22 -12.00 -7.39
CA ASP A 245 -24.03 -10.55 -7.42
C ASP A 245 -24.03 -9.91 -6.02
N THR A 246 -24.22 -10.71 -4.99
CA THR A 246 -24.42 -10.21 -3.62
C THR A 246 -23.12 -9.73 -2.99
N ILE A 247 -23.25 -8.68 -2.19
CA ILE A 247 -22.19 -8.15 -1.36
C ILE A 247 -22.66 -8.25 0.09
N TRP A 248 -21.86 -8.90 0.93
CA TRP A 248 -22.11 -8.96 2.37
C TRP A 248 -21.10 -8.12 3.12
N LYS A 249 -21.59 -7.47 4.18
CA LYS A 249 -20.77 -6.70 5.11
C LYS A 249 -20.85 -7.29 6.51
N SER A 250 -19.68 -7.41 7.13
CA SER A 250 -19.53 -7.68 8.56
C SER A 250 -19.04 -6.41 9.23
N THR A 251 -19.93 -5.70 9.92
CA THR A 251 -19.61 -4.41 10.54
C THR A 251 -18.76 -4.62 11.79
N PHE A 252 -17.75 -3.78 11.97
CA PHE A 252 -16.90 -3.81 13.15
C PHE A 252 -17.64 -3.31 14.39
N ASP A 253 -17.53 -4.05 15.47
CA ASP A 253 -17.96 -3.58 16.78
C ASP A 253 -17.11 -2.37 17.21
N LYS A 254 -17.75 -1.28 17.58
CA LYS A 254 -17.07 -0.01 17.89
C LYS A 254 -16.16 -0.06 19.12
N LYS A 255 -16.34 -1.04 20.01
CA LYS A 255 -15.55 -1.17 21.25
C LYS A 255 -14.37 -2.12 21.06
N THR A 256 -14.60 -3.22 20.35
CA THR A 256 -13.64 -4.31 20.23
C THR A 256 -12.91 -4.32 18.88
N GLY A 257 -13.44 -3.62 17.85
CA GLY A 257 -12.94 -3.70 16.49
C GLY A 257 -13.17 -5.07 15.81
N ALA A 258 -13.85 -5.99 16.48
CA ALA A 258 -14.13 -7.30 15.90
C ALA A 258 -15.26 -7.23 14.86
N PRO A 259 -15.17 -7.98 13.76
CA PRO A 259 -16.27 -8.11 12.82
C PRO A 259 -17.46 -8.83 13.47
N GLY A 260 -18.66 -8.41 13.12
CA GLY A 260 -19.91 -8.97 13.60
C GLY A 260 -20.62 -9.79 12.54
N LYS A 261 -21.93 -10.03 12.76
CA LYS A 261 -22.77 -10.79 11.82
C LYS A 261 -22.73 -10.22 10.41
N TRP A 262 -22.67 -11.11 9.42
CA TRP A 262 -22.77 -10.75 8.02
C TRP A 262 -24.18 -10.32 7.64
N THR A 263 -24.29 -9.20 6.98
CA THR A 263 -25.56 -8.63 6.50
C THR A 263 -25.46 -8.31 5.01
N PRO A 264 -26.51 -8.57 4.22
CA PRO A 264 -26.53 -8.21 2.82
C PRO A 264 -26.53 -6.68 2.68
N GLN A 265 -25.82 -6.19 1.68
CA GLN A 265 -25.85 -4.80 1.31
C GLN A 265 -27.00 -4.52 0.34
N VAL A 266 -27.48 -3.27 0.31
CA VAL A 266 -28.51 -2.83 -0.64
C VAL A 266 -27.93 -2.81 -2.06
N GLY A 267 -26.66 -2.41 -2.20
CA GLY A 267 -25.94 -2.47 -3.47
C GLY A 267 -25.51 -3.89 -3.81
N LYS A 268 -25.54 -4.20 -5.09
CA LYS A 268 -25.13 -5.45 -5.68
C LYS A 268 -24.12 -5.20 -6.77
N LEU A 269 -23.37 -6.21 -7.16
CA LEU A 269 -22.58 -6.17 -8.38
C LEU A 269 -23.47 -5.93 -9.59
N TYR A 270 -22.94 -5.27 -10.61
CA TYR A 270 -23.62 -5.08 -11.88
C TYR A 270 -23.93 -6.42 -12.57
N ALA A 271 -22.99 -7.35 -12.48
CA ALA A 271 -23.14 -8.71 -12.95
C ALA A 271 -22.55 -9.70 -11.93
N PRO A 272 -23.14 -10.90 -11.78
CA PRO A 272 -22.61 -11.92 -10.90
C PRO A 272 -21.28 -12.43 -11.40
N VAL A 273 -20.31 -12.62 -10.47
CA VAL A 273 -19.00 -13.16 -10.75
C VAL A 273 -18.48 -14.03 -9.61
N THR A 274 -17.74 -15.08 -9.95
CA THR A 274 -16.89 -15.88 -9.04
C THR A 274 -15.45 -15.83 -9.51
N ASP A 275 -14.51 -16.11 -8.63
CA ASP A 275 -13.06 -16.15 -8.93
C ASP A 275 -12.55 -14.84 -9.56
N ALA A 276 -13.22 -13.75 -9.17
CA ALA A 276 -12.82 -12.39 -9.48
C ALA A 276 -11.89 -11.86 -8.41
N SER A 277 -11.01 -10.95 -8.80
CA SER A 277 -10.21 -10.23 -7.83
C SER A 277 -10.84 -8.89 -7.45
N ALA A 278 -10.45 -8.36 -6.30
CA ALA A 278 -10.84 -7.03 -5.89
C ALA A 278 -9.69 -6.25 -5.25
N ALA A 279 -9.72 -4.94 -5.45
CA ALA A 279 -8.82 -4.01 -4.80
C ALA A 279 -9.62 -2.84 -4.22
N SER A 280 -9.12 -2.25 -3.12
CA SER A 280 -9.74 -1.09 -2.49
C SER A 280 -8.72 0.01 -2.27
N ILE A 281 -9.12 1.25 -2.59
CA ILE A 281 -8.36 2.47 -2.30
C ILE A 281 -9.35 3.54 -1.83
N GLY A 282 -9.15 4.03 -0.62
CA GLY A 282 -10.06 4.99 -0.01
C GLY A 282 -11.48 4.42 0.15
N SER A 283 -12.47 5.07 -0.44
CA SER A 283 -13.88 4.64 -0.43
C SER A 283 -14.28 3.77 -1.62
N PHE A 284 -13.37 3.51 -2.55
CA PHE A 284 -13.69 2.75 -3.75
C PHE A 284 -13.20 1.30 -3.66
N ILE A 285 -14.02 0.41 -4.20
CA ILE A 285 -13.69 -1.01 -4.40
C ILE A 285 -13.91 -1.30 -5.89
N TRP A 286 -12.91 -1.89 -6.52
CA TRP A 286 -13.03 -2.41 -7.88
C TRP A 286 -13.01 -3.91 -7.83
N VAL A 287 -13.95 -4.55 -8.52
CA VAL A 287 -14.05 -5.99 -8.73
C VAL A 287 -13.85 -6.23 -10.20
N TYR A 288 -12.91 -7.03 -10.58
CA TYR A 288 -12.53 -7.18 -11.97
C TYR A 288 -12.23 -8.63 -12.33
N GLY A 289 -12.54 -8.96 -13.57
CA GLY A 289 -12.41 -10.31 -14.07
C GLY A 289 -13.39 -11.28 -13.42
N GLY A 290 -12.97 -12.51 -13.29
CA GLY A 290 -13.74 -13.62 -12.75
C GLY A 290 -14.48 -14.42 -13.81
N THR A 291 -15.30 -15.36 -13.36
CA THR A 291 -16.20 -16.18 -14.16
C THR A 291 -17.62 -15.63 -14.04
N GLY A 292 -18.21 -15.27 -15.15
CA GLY A 292 -19.57 -14.74 -15.22
C GLY A 292 -20.66 -15.80 -15.14
N ALA A 293 -21.93 -15.36 -15.19
CA ALA A 293 -23.10 -16.26 -15.16
C ALA A 293 -23.17 -17.22 -16.35
N ASP A 294 -22.48 -16.92 -17.43
CA ASP A 294 -22.36 -17.78 -18.62
C ASP A 294 -21.22 -18.82 -18.49
N ASN A 295 -20.62 -18.94 -17.31
CA ASN A 295 -19.45 -19.79 -17.00
C ASN A 295 -18.22 -19.49 -17.88
N LYS A 296 -18.06 -18.24 -18.31
CA LYS A 296 -16.88 -17.82 -19.08
C LYS A 296 -16.08 -16.78 -18.29
N ALA A 297 -14.78 -16.75 -18.56
CA ALA A 297 -13.93 -15.68 -18.08
C ALA A 297 -14.43 -14.34 -18.61
N THR A 298 -14.43 -13.31 -17.77
CA THR A 298 -14.89 -11.97 -18.13
C THR A 298 -13.77 -10.93 -17.99
N ALA A 299 -13.85 -9.86 -18.77
CA ALA A 299 -13.01 -8.69 -18.63
C ALA A 299 -13.68 -7.59 -17.81
N LEU A 300 -14.89 -7.83 -17.33
CA LEU A 300 -15.73 -6.82 -16.68
C LEU A 300 -15.03 -6.24 -15.45
N VAL A 301 -15.02 -4.91 -15.38
CA VAL A 301 -14.62 -4.15 -14.19
C VAL A 301 -15.86 -3.51 -13.58
N GLN A 302 -16.10 -3.78 -12.32
CA GLN A 302 -17.24 -3.28 -11.56
C GLN A 302 -16.72 -2.45 -10.39
N ARG A 303 -17.30 -1.28 -10.18
CA ARG A 303 -16.95 -0.39 -9.09
C ARG A 303 -18.03 -0.38 -8.03
N ALA A 304 -17.64 -0.52 -6.79
CA ALA A 304 -18.46 -0.25 -5.63
C ALA A 304 -17.88 0.94 -4.87
N GLU A 305 -18.74 1.77 -4.29
CA GLU A 305 -18.35 2.91 -3.48
C GLU A 305 -18.89 2.72 -2.06
N LEU A 306 -18.01 2.80 -1.08
CA LEU A 306 -18.38 2.75 0.32
C LEU A 306 -19.08 4.05 0.72
N GLY A 307 -20.21 3.94 1.38
CA GLY A 307 -20.97 5.09 1.88
C GLY A 307 -20.18 5.89 2.92
N THR A 308 -20.50 7.17 3.04
CA THR A 308 -19.90 8.11 3.99
C THR A 308 -20.97 8.69 4.93
N GLY A 309 -20.56 9.11 6.13
CA GLY A 309 -21.46 9.75 7.10
C GLY A 309 -22.52 8.80 7.66
N ALA A 310 -23.78 9.22 7.63
CA ALA A 310 -24.92 8.42 8.13
C ALA A 310 -25.13 7.12 7.33
N ASP A 311 -24.68 7.10 6.08
CA ASP A 311 -24.76 5.94 5.19
C ASP A 311 -23.57 4.98 5.36
N ALA A 312 -22.54 5.33 6.14
CA ALA A 312 -21.32 4.54 6.30
C ALA A 312 -21.58 3.11 6.83
N THR A 313 -22.69 2.89 7.51
CA THR A 313 -23.02 1.58 8.10
C THR A 313 -23.72 0.64 7.13
N ASN A 314 -24.23 1.14 5.97
CA ASN A 314 -25.14 0.37 5.12
C ASN A 314 -24.83 0.37 3.63
N VAL A 315 -23.68 0.91 3.19
CA VAL A 315 -23.63 1.22 1.76
C VAL A 315 -22.34 0.74 1.10
N VAL A 316 -22.48 -0.30 0.35
CA VAL A 316 -21.94 -0.34 -1.00
C VAL A 316 -22.98 0.36 -1.89
N ARG A 317 -22.72 1.56 -2.31
CA ARG A 317 -23.53 2.22 -3.34
C ARG A 317 -23.27 1.46 -4.63
N VAL A 318 -24.25 0.70 -5.07
CA VAL A 318 -24.37 0.08 -6.40
C VAL A 318 -23.03 -0.30 -7.08
N GLY A 319 -22.88 -1.56 -7.41
CA GLY A 319 -21.89 -1.96 -8.40
C GLY A 319 -22.23 -1.29 -9.73
N VAL A 320 -21.45 -0.30 -10.13
CA VAL A 320 -21.66 0.44 -11.37
C VAL A 320 -20.58 0.05 -12.35
N ARG A 321 -20.97 -0.25 -13.56
CA ARG A 321 -20.04 -0.35 -14.68
C ARG A 321 -19.59 1.04 -15.17
N GLY A 322 -20.34 2.09 -14.88
CA GLY A 322 -20.08 3.43 -15.40
C GLY A 322 -18.72 4.01 -14.99
N GLY A 323 -17.94 4.51 -15.95
CA GLY A 323 -16.68 5.21 -15.74
C GLY A 323 -15.46 4.33 -15.50
N SER A 324 -15.58 2.99 -15.57
CA SER A 324 -14.42 2.09 -15.51
C SER A 324 -14.23 1.37 -16.84
N THR A 325 -12.99 1.31 -17.27
CA THR A 325 -12.61 0.56 -18.46
C THR A 325 -12.45 -0.91 -18.09
N ASP A 326 -13.03 -1.81 -18.88
CA ASP A 326 -12.86 -3.25 -18.70
C ASP A 326 -11.38 -3.66 -18.87
N LEU A 327 -10.99 -4.80 -18.31
CA LEU A 327 -9.65 -5.36 -18.52
C LEU A 327 -9.37 -5.53 -20.01
N PRO A 328 -8.12 -5.39 -20.46
CA PRO A 328 -7.76 -5.57 -21.87
C PRO A 328 -8.11 -6.96 -22.41
N ALA A 329 -8.20 -7.96 -21.54
CA ALA A 329 -8.60 -9.32 -21.91
C ALA A 329 -9.36 -10.02 -20.77
N PRO A 330 -10.29 -10.96 -21.09
CA PRO A 330 -10.98 -11.73 -20.08
C PRO A 330 -10.02 -12.53 -19.20
N ARG A 331 -10.29 -12.57 -17.89
CA ARG A 331 -9.51 -13.33 -16.90
C ARG A 331 -10.42 -13.86 -15.82
N THR A 332 -10.21 -15.10 -15.43
CA THR A 332 -10.75 -15.74 -14.22
C THR A 332 -9.62 -16.25 -13.36
N ASN A 333 -9.85 -16.42 -12.07
CA ASN A 333 -8.87 -16.87 -11.09
C ASN A 333 -7.57 -16.05 -11.16
N LEU A 334 -7.74 -14.73 -11.29
CA LEU A 334 -6.65 -13.77 -11.38
C LEU A 334 -6.34 -13.21 -9.99
N ASP A 335 -5.10 -12.82 -9.82
CA ASP A 335 -4.65 -12.13 -8.62
C ASP A 335 -4.85 -10.61 -8.75
N GLY A 336 -5.13 -9.96 -7.65
CA GLY A 336 -5.24 -8.50 -7.63
C GLY A 336 -4.81 -7.90 -6.30
N PHE A 337 -4.27 -6.72 -6.39
CA PHE A 337 -3.85 -5.95 -5.22
C PHE A 337 -3.88 -4.46 -5.53
N ALA A 338 -3.78 -3.65 -4.47
CA ALA A 338 -3.56 -2.21 -4.58
C ALA A 338 -2.21 -1.86 -3.97
N ALA A 339 -1.44 -1.02 -4.66
CA ALA A 339 -0.18 -0.50 -4.15
C ALA A 339 0.12 0.88 -4.75
N ASN A 340 0.70 1.78 -3.97
CA ASN A 340 1.12 3.10 -4.42
C ASN A 340 0.04 3.87 -5.19
N GLY A 341 -1.23 3.74 -4.77
CA GLY A 341 -2.35 4.41 -5.43
C GLY A 341 -2.81 3.77 -6.75
N ASN A 342 -2.23 2.66 -7.16
CA ASN A 342 -2.62 1.90 -8.36
C ASN A 342 -3.39 0.64 -8.00
N VAL A 343 -4.23 0.20 -8.93
CA VAL A 343 -4.92 -1.10 -8.92
C VAL A 343 -4.22 -2.03 -9.90
N TYR A 344 -3.96 -3.26 -9.49
CA TYR A 344 -3.25 -4.26 -10.27
C TYR A 344 -4.11 -5.48 -10.51
N ALA A 345 -4.06 -6.01 -11.74
CA ALA A 345 -4.64 -7.28 -12.16
C ALA A 345 -3.54 -8.16 -12.75
N VAL A 346 -3.32 -9.33 -12.21
CA VAL A 346 -2.15 -10.16 -12.52
C VAL A 346 -2.57 -11.57 -12.85
N GLY A 347 -2.04 -12.10 -13.94
CA GLY A 347 -2.21 -13.51 -14.30
C GLY A 347 -3.66 -13.90 -14.58
N GLY A 348 -4.07 -14.98 -13.94
CA GLY A 348 -5.37 -15.62 -14.17
C GLY A 348 -5.41 -16.51 -15.40
N SER A 349 -6.59 -16.99 -15.74
CA SER A 349 -6.84 -17.82 -16.93
C SER A 349 -7.81 -17.12 -17.88
N ASP A 350 -7.62 -17.30 -19.18
CA ASP A 350 -8.59 -16.83 -20.20
C ASP A 350 -9.82 -17.79 -20.33
N GLY A 351 -9.90 -18.77 -19.43
CA GLY A 351 -10.90 -19.84 -19.45
C GLY A 351 -10.42 -21.11 -20.16
N SER A 352 -9.25 -21.06 -20.82
CA SER A 352 -8.64 -22.22 -21.48
C SER A 352 -7.23 -22.50 -20.96
N LYS A 353 -6.44 -21.46 -20.70
CA LYS A 353 -5.05 -21.58 -20.24
C LYS A 353 -4.66 -20.42 -19.33
N PRO A 354 -3.74 -20.65 -18.38
CA PRO A 354 -3.14 -19.59 -17.57
C PRO A 354 -2.45 -18.53 -18.43
N GLN A 355 -2.48 -17.30 -17.95
CA GLN A 355 -1.90 -16.13 -18.58
C GLN A 355 -0.91 -15.47 -17.64
N GLY A 356 0.15 -14.83 -18.18
CA GLY A 356 1.16 -14.14 -17.39
C GLY A 356 0.97 -12.61 -17.34
N SER A 357 0.02 -12.05 -18.09
CA SER A 357 -0.12 -10.61 -18.24
C SER A 357 -0.42 -9.90 -16.93
N LEU A 358 0.27 -8.78 -16.73
CA LEU A 358 0.01 -7.85 -15.63
C LEU A 358 -0.50 -6.52 -16.20
N TYR A 359 -1.64 -6.08 -15.67
CA TYR A 359 -2.22 -4.79 -15.98
C TYR A 359 -2.25 -3.92 -14.71
N TRP A 360 -2.07 -2.61 -14.84
CA TRP A 360 -2.29 -1.69 -13.74
C TRP A 360 -3.05 -0.45 -14.20
N ALA A 361 -3.82 0.12 -13.30
CA ALA A 361 -4.61 1.32 -13.55
C ALA A 361 -4.47 2.31 -12.41
N VAL A 362 -4.50 3.60 -12.76
CA VAL A 362 -4.48 4.71 -11.81
C VAL A 362 -5.91 5.23 -11.65
N PRO A 363 -6.55 5.07 -10.49
CA PRO A 363 -7.88 5.59 -10.25
C PRO A 363 -7.90 7.13 -10.29
N THR A 364 -8.95 7.69 -10.85
CA THR A 364 -9.26 9.12 -10.71
C THR A 364 -9.76 9.43 -9.29
N SER A 365 -9.86 10.70 -8.94
CA SER A 365 -10.47 11.15 -7.68
C SER A 365 -11.94 10.75 -7.53
N THR A 366 -12.62 10.42 -8.63
CA THR A 366 -14.00 9.92 -8.68
C THR A 366 -14.10 8.40 -8.69
N GLY A 367 -12.95 7.70 -8.59
CA GLY A 367 -12.89 6.24 -8.58
C GLY A 367 -13.00 5.59 -9.94
N ASP A 368 -12.92 6.35 -11.03
CA ASP A 368 -12.91 5.77 -12.38
C ASP A 368 -11.53 5.21 -12.72
N LEU A 369 -11.49 4.10 -13.44
CA LEU A 369 -10.28 3.53 -14.03
C LEU A 369 -10.27 3.86 -15.54
N PRO A 370 -9.68 4.98 -15.95
CA PRO A 370 -9.78 5.44 -17.33
C PRO A 370 -9.04 4.54 -18.32
N GLU A 371 -7.99 3.86 -17.83
CA GLU A 371 -7.07 3.10 -18.67
C GLU A 371 -6.37 2.02 -17.87
N TRP A 372 -6.26 0.83 -18.43
CA TRP A 372 -5.37 -0.22 -17.97
C TRP A 372 -4.07 -0.16 -18.78
N LYS A 373 -2.96 0.02 -18.08
CA LYS A 373 -1.62 0.01 -18.64
C LYS A 373 -1.07 -1.40 -18.65
N HIS A 374 -0.21 -1.68 -19.62
CA HIS A 374 0.48 -2.95 -19.76
C HIS A 374 1.91 -2.72 -20.24
N LEU A 375 2.80 -3.56 -19.80
CA LEU A 375 4.19 -3.61 -20.25
C LEU A 375 4.57 -5.10 -20.29
N ASP A 376 4.97 -5.60 -21.45
CA ASP A 376 5.35 -7.01 -21.63
C ASP A 376 6.39 -7.48 -20.60
N ALA A 377 7.31 -6.60 -20.22
CA ALA A 377 8.31 -6.85 -19.20
C ALA A 377 7.75 -6.93 -17.77
N SER A 378 6.50 -6.53 -17.56
CA SER A 378 5.76 -6.68 -16.29
C SER A 378 4.99 -7.99 -16.22
N ASP A 379 5.02 -8.80 -17.25
CA ASP A 379 4.34 -10.09 -17.24
C ASP A 379 5.05 -11.10 -16.34
N LEU A 380 4.27 -11.94 -15.69
CA LEU A 380 4.79 -13.02 -14.87
C LEU A 380 5.65 -13.97 -15.69
N PRO A 381 6.74 -14.49 -15.14
CA PRO A 381 7.45 -15.60 -15.74
C PRO A 381 6.53 -16.83 -15.80
N ALA A 382 6.91 -17.83 -16.58
CA ALA A 382 6.08 -19.00 -16.93
C ALA A 382 5.76 -19.94 -15.73
N PHE A 383 5.48 -19.40 -14.54
CA PHE A 383 4.99 -20.16 -13.38
C PHE A 383 3.96 -19.35 -12.60
N GLY A 384 3.02 -20.03 -11.94
CA GLY A 384 2.07 -19.40 -11.02
C GLY A 384 1.16 -18.35 -11.66
N ASN A 385 0.65 -18.64 -12.85
CA ASN A 385 -0.11 -17.64 -13.61
C ASN A 385 -1.60 -17.60 -13.28
N ALA A 386 -2.16 -18.57 -12.60
CA ALA A 386 -3.55 -18.57 -12.15
C ALA A 386 -3.67 -19.13 -10.73
N GLY A 387 -4.56 -18.58 -9.90
CA GLY A 387 -4.76 -19.00 -8.52
C GLY A 387 -3.51 -18.84 -7.63
N GLY A 388 -2.66 -17.91 -7.95
CA GLY A 388 -1.53 -17.50 -7.10
C GLY A 388 -2.02 -16.74 -5.87
N ALA A 389 -1.11 -16.43 -4.97
CA ALA A 389 -1.43 -15.63 -3.78
C ALA A 389 -0.54 -14.38 -3.77
N PRO A 390 -1.10 -13.21 -4.10
CA PRO A 390 -0.36 -11.96 -4.16
C PRO A 390 -0.11 -11.39 -2.76
N ILE A 391 1.06 -10.80 -2.56
CA ILE A 391 1.36 -9.97 -1.38
C ILE A 391 2.29 -8.83 -1.78
N VAL A 392 2.08 -7.68 -1.17
CA VAL A 392 2.97 -6.51 -1.30
C VAL A 392 3.77 -6.35 -0.02
N LEU A 393 5.09 -6.45 -0.12
CA LEU A 393 6.02 -6.28 0.98
C LEU A 393 6.97 -5.12 0.69
N GLY A 394 6.73 -3.96 1.32
CA GLY A 394 7.48 -2.76 1.01
C GLY A 394 7.38 -2.40 -0.48
N PRO A 395 8.50 -2.29 -1.22
CA PRO A 395 8.48 -1.98 -2.65
C PRO A 395 8.20 -3.19 -3.54
N ASN A 396 8.07 -4.39 -2.99
CA ASN A 396 8.00 -5.62 -3.76
C ASN A 396 6.57 -6.14 -3.89
N ALA A 397 6.17 -6.48 -5.10
CA ALA A 397 5.05 -7.38 -5.37
C ALA A 397 5.57 -8.82 -5.43
N ILE A 398 4.89 -9.73 -4.78
CA ILE A 398 5.27 -11.14 -4.72
C ILE A 398 4.03 -11.96 -5.01
N ILE A 399 4.14 -12.95 -5.89
CA ILE A 399 3.12 -13.95 -6.14
C ILE A 399 3.66 -15.30 -5.68
N VAL A 400 2.89 -16.03 -4.90
CA VAL A 400 3.29 -17.29 -4.29
C VAL A 400 2.39 -18.42 -4.77
N GLY A 401 2.97 -19.50 -5.27
CA GLY A 401 2.22 -20.66 -5.78
C GLY A 401 1.46 -20.35 -7.06
N GLY A 402 0.31 -20.97 -7.22
CA GLY A 402 -0.54 -20.89 -8.41
C GLY A 402 -0.35 -22.05 -9.38
N THR A 403 -0.90 -21.90 -10.58
CA THR A 403 -0.95 -22.97 -11.59
C THR A 403 -0.38 -22.47 -12.91
N THR A 404 0.53 -23.22 -13.50
CA THR A 404 0.90 -23.11 -14.92
C THR A 404 -0.04 -23.95 -15.78
N ALA A 405 0.23 -24.02 -17.10
CA ALA A 405 -0.53 -24.88 -17.98
C ALA A 405 -0.41 -26.37 -17.59
N ASP A 406 0.69 -26.76 -16.97
CA ASP A 406 1.06 -28.16 -16.77
C ASP A 406 0.89 -28.62 -15.31
N GLU A 407 1.12 -27.75 -14.33
CA GLU A 407 1.17 -28.20 -12.93
C GLU A 407 0.92 -27.07 -11.91
N VAL A 408 0.58 -27.46 -10.68
CA VAL A 408 0.53 -26.59 -9.52
C VAL A 408 1.93 -26.31 -9.01
N GLN A 409 2.22 -25.08 -8.67
CA GLN A 409 3.56 -24.60 -8.34
C GLN A 409 3.77 -24.42 -6.84
N ALA A 410 5.01 -24.66 -6.39
CA ALA A 410 5.49 -24.26 -5.07
C ALA A 410 6.30 -22.96 -5.11
N GLY A 411 6.71 -22.54 -6.29
CA GLY A 411 7.57 -21.39 -6.49
C GLY A 411 6.89 -20.07 -6.13
N SER A 412 7.69 -19.02 -6.05
CA SER A 412 7.22 -17.65 -5.99
C SER A 412 7.99 -16.77 -6.95
N ALA A 413 7.35 -15.70 -7.41
CA ALA A 413 8.01 -14.65 -8.17
C ALA A 413 7.95 -13.35 -7.41
N ARG A 414 8.99 -12.55 -7.57
CA ARG A 414 9.12 -11.23 -6.97
C ARG A 414 9.49 -10.20 -8.02
N ALA A 415 8.90 -9.02 -7.92
CA ALA A 415 9.29 -7.86 -8.71
C ALA A 415 9.17 -6.59 -7.89
N ASN A 416 9.87 -5.53 -8.30
CA ASN A 416 9.73 -4.22 -7.69
C ASN A 416 8.57 -3.47 -8.36
N ILE A 417 7.76 -2.79 -7.56
CA ILE A 417 6.76 -1.85 -8.03
C ILE A 417 7.47 -0.52 -8.24
N ALA A 418 7.50 0.00 -9.47
CA ALA A 418 8.09 1.30 -9.77
C ALA A 418 7.33 2.40 -9.00
N PRO A 419 7.97 3.05 -8.02
CA PRO A 419 7.29 3.99 -7.14
C PRO A 419 6.90 5.26 -7.90
N GLU A 420 5.90 5.97 -7.37
CA GLU A 420 5.72 7.38 -7.72
C GLU A 420 7.01 8.15 -7.49
N ALA A 421 7.31 9.10 -8.37
CA ALA A 421 8.41 10.01 -8.16
C ALA A 421 8.26 10.66 -6.77
N PRO A 422 9.27 10.58 -5.91
CA PRO A 422 9.16 11.19 -4.59
C PRO A 422 8.89 12.69 -4.77
N TYR A 423 7.92 13.16 -4.06
CA TYR A 423 7.38 14.51 -4.07
C TYR A 423 8.43 15.64 -4.06
N PHE A 424 9.60 15.40 -3.45
CA PHE A 424 10.68 16.37 -3.29
C PHE A 424 11.81 16.31 -4.32
N GLN A 425 11.83 15.36 -5.22
CA GLN A 425 12.86 15.31 -6.26
C GLN A 425 12.75 16.42 -7.31
N LEU A 426 11.60 17.07 -7.38
CA LEU A 426 11.31 18.17 -8.31
C LEU A 426 11.37 19.52 -7.67
N GLY A 427 11.41 19.58 -6.36
CA GLY A 427 11.62 20.81 -5.65
C GLY A 427 12.96 21.39 -6.08
N LEU A 428 12.92 22.59 -6.62
CA LEU A 428 13.94 23.62 -6.67
C LEU A 428 15.28 23.32 -7.36
N PHE A 429 15.75 22.09 -7.47
CA PHE A 429 17.08 21.84 -8.03
C PHE A 429 17.09 21.00 -9.30
N GLY A 430 15.96 20.54 -9.81
CA GLY A 430 15.85 19.86 -11.11
C GLY A 430 16.85 18.72 -11.35
N ALA A 431 17.73 18.54 -10.42
CA ALA A 431 18.69 17.49 -10.40
C ALA A 431 18.01 16.29 -9.73
N THR A 432 17.38 15.46 -10.55
CA THR A 432 17.47 14.04 -10.24
C THR A 432 18.93 13.78 -9.95
N VAL A 433 19.29 13.72 -8.68
CA VAL A 433 20.57 13.10 -8.33
C VAL A 433 20.44 11.72 -8.93
N PRO A 434 21.20 11.40 -10.01
CA PRO A 434 21.17 10.06 -10.54
C PRO A 434 21.40 9.19 -9.34
N ALA A 435 20.46 8.31 -9.03
CA ALA A 435 20.58 7.40 -7.89
C ALA A 435 21.97 6.80 -8.06
N LEU A 436 22.83 7.05 -7.09
CA LEU A 436 24.18 6.56 -7.14
C LEU A 436 24.07 5.12 -7.62
N LYS A 437 24.68 4.81 -8.77
CA LYS A 437 24.75 3.47 -9.33
C LYS A 437 25.46 2.59 -8.32
N ILE A 438 24.70 2.09 -7.36
CA ILE A 438 25.15 1.08 -6.44
C ILE A 438 24.54 -0.20 -6.98
N ASP A 439 25.35 -0.99 -7.64
CA ASP A 439 24.96 -2.23 -8.28
C ASP A 439 24.46 -3.24 -7.24
N GLY A 440 23.40 -3.99 -7.59
CA GLY A 440 22.87 -5.09 -6.83
C GLY A 440 21.72 -4.76 -5.88
N GLU A 441 21.31 -5.75 -5.11
CA GLU A 441 20.14 -5.71 -4.21
C GLU A 441 20.25 -4.61 -3.14
N ILE A 442 21.45 -4.37 -2.62
CA ILE A 442 21.75 -3.31 -1.65
C ILE A 442 21.60 -1.92 -2.28
N GLY A 443 21.99 -1.75 -3.54
CA GLY A 443 21.87 -0.50 -4.26
C GLY A 443 20.41 -0.11 -4.52
N GLN A 444 19.57 -1.07 -4.85
CA GLN A 444 18.12 -0.85 -5.01
C GLN A 444 17.47 -0.42 -3.69
N GLN A 445 17.86 -1.05 -2.58
CA GLN A 445 17.35 -0.71 -1.26
C GLN A 445 17.84 0.65 -0.77
N LEU A 446 19.11 0.98 -0.98
CA LEU A 446 19.66 2.28 -0.63
C LEU A 446 19.13 3.40 -1.54
N GLY A 447 18.85 3.12 -2.81
CA GLY A 447 18.21 4.06 -3.73
C GLY A 447 16.83 4.48 -3.23
N TYR A 448 16.03 3.54 -2.73
CA TYR A 448 14.72 3.81 -2.13
C TYR A 448 14.84 4.59 -0.82
N LEU A 449 15.75 4.22 0.06
CA LEU A 449 16.03 4.94 1.31
C LEU A 449 16.64 6.33 1.06
N ASN A 450 17.48 6.47 0.06
CA ASN A 450 18.10 7.75 -0.31
C ASN A 450 17.07 8.76 -0.82
N ALA A 451 16.07 8.36 -1.58
CA ALA A 451 15.01 9.25 -2.02
C ALA A 451 14.24 9.84 -0.84
N ASN A 452 13.92 9.02 0.17
CA ASN A 452 13.28 9.50 1.40
C ASN A 452 14.23 10.30 2.29
N THR A 453 15.50 9.89 2.38
CA THR A 453 16.50 10.54 3.23
C THR A 453 16.91 11.90 2.66
N VAL A 454 17.10 12.00 1.35
CA VAL A 454 17.36 13.28 0.66
C VAL A 454 16.18 14.22 0.83
N GLY A 455 14.96 13.75 0.69
CA GLY A 455 13.76 14.56 0.94
C GLY A 455 13.69 15.12 2.37
N ILE A 456 14.05 14.32 3.39
CA ILE A 456 14.09 14.77 4.79
C ILE A 456 15.21 15.79 5.01
N VAL A 457 16.38 15.56 4.43
CA VAL A 457 17.53 16.48 4.56
C VAL A 457 17.25 17.80 3.84
N ASP A 458 16.71 17.76 2.63
CA ASP A 458 16.32 18.95 1.89
C ASP A 458 15.24 19.73 2.62
N PHE A 459 14.25 19.05 3.19
CA PHE A 459 13.23 19.65 4.02
C PHE A 459 13.83 20.35 5.24
N ALA A 460 14.77 19.73 5.94
CA ALA A 460 15.45 20.33 7.08
C ALA A 460 16.30 21.54 6.67
N ILE A 461 17.02 21.47 5.54
CA ILE A 461 17.79 22.59 5.01
C ILE A 461 16.88 23.77 4.66
N PHE A 462 15.72 23.52 4.02
CA PHE A 462 14.74 24.54 3.69
C PHE A 462 14.13 25.20 4.90
N ILE A 463 13.81 24.42 5.95
CA ILE A 463 13.36 24.99 7.23
C ILE A 463 14.41 25.94 7.81
N VAL A 464 15.68 25.53 7.81
CA VAL A 464 16.78 26.34 8.35
C VAL A 464 17.00 27.62 7.52
N ILE A 465 16.99 27.51 6.18
CA ILE A 465 17.14 28.66 5.29
C ILE A 465 15.95 29.61 5.42
N GLY A 466 14.72 29.08 5.40
CA GLY A 466 13.50 29.88 5.55
C GLY A 466 13.45 30.58 6.91
N TRP A 467 13.85 29.88 7.96
CA TRP A 467 13.96 30.46 9.30
C TRP A 467 15.02 31.57 9.36
N ALA A 468 16.21 31.33 8.80
CA ALA A 468 17.28 32.33 8.75
C ALA A 468 16.88 33.58 7.96
N PHE A 469 16.17 33.38 6.83
CA PHE A 469 15.65 34.49 6.02
C PHE A 469 14.58 35.29 6.75
N ALA A 470 13.65 34.63 7.43
CA ALA A 470 12.61 35.31 8.21
C ALA A 470 13.17 36.10 9.40
N HIS A 471 14.27 35.62 9.98
CA HIS A 471 14.93 36.25 11.14
C HIS A 471 16.17 37.05 10.77
N ARG A 472 16.38 37.33 9.48
CA ARG A 472 17.60 37.98 8.98
C ARG A 472 17.97 39.32 9.72
N GLN A 473 16.98 40.13 10.09
CA GLN A 473 17.20 41.36 10.81
C GLN A 473 17.63 41.09 12.27
N GLN A 474 16.99 40.17 12.95
CA GLN A 474 17.32 39.79 14.32
C GLN A 474 18.71 39.11 14.39
N ILE A 475 19.05 38.31 13.38
CA ILE A 475 20.39 37.71 13.25
C ILE A 475 21.44 38.77 13.00
N ALA A 476 21.15 39.81 12.21
CA ALA A 476 22.05 40.92 11.96
C ALA A 476 22.31 41.75 13.25
N GLU A 477 21.22 42.10 13.98
CA GLU A 477 21.32 42.79 15.27
C GLU A 477 22.09 41.98 16.32
N TRP A 478 21.87 40.66 16.36
CA TRP A 478 22.59 39.76 17.27
C TRP A 478 24.08 39.68 16.91
N ARG A 479 24.44 39.65 15.61
CA ARG A 479 25.83 39.71 15.15
C ARG A 479 26.51 41.02 15.54
N GLU A 480 25.82 42.13 15.39
CA GLU A 480 26.34 43.45 15.79
C GLU A 480 26.54 43.56 17.30
N ARG A 481 25.59 43.07 18.12
CA ARG A 481 25.73 43.03 19.58
C ARG A 481 26.94 42.19 19.99
N ARG A 482 27.10 41.01 19.40
CA ARG A 482 28.28 40.14 19.66
C ARG A 482 29.59 40.79 19.24
N ARG A 483 29.60 41.56 18.17
CA ARG A 483 30.78 42.27 17.70
C ARG A 483 31.15 43.36 18.69
N ARG A 484 30.21 44.16 19.13
CA ARG A 484 30.40 45.20 20.17
C ARG A 484 30.89 44.62 21.50
N ASP A 485 30.32 43.50 21.93
CA ASP A 485 30.75 42.80 23.14
C ASP A 485 32.19 42.29 23.05
N LYS A 486 32.61 41.79 21.87
CA LYS A 486 34.00 41.38 21.64
C LYS A 486 34.93 42.56 21.64
N GLU A 487 34.55 43.68 21.03
CA GLU A 487 35.33 44.93 21.01
C GLU A 487 35.49 45.51 22.41
N LEU A 488 34.46 45.47 23.23
CA LEU A 488 34.52 45.90 24.62
C LEU A 488 35.38 45.00 25.48
N ARG A 489 35.35 43.69 25.28
CA ARG A 489 36.23 42.74 25.99
C ARG A 489 37.71 42.83 25.55
N ALA A 490 37.98 43.33 24.37
CA ALA A 490 39.34 43.53 23.87
C ALA A 490 39.97 44.86 24.34
N ARG A 491 39.18 45.75 24.97
CA ARG A 491 39.62 47.03 25.50
C ARG A 491 39.81 47.03 27.03
N VAL A 492 39.48 45.92 27.68
CA VAL A 492 39.75 45.65 29.11
C VAL A 492 40.87 44.63 29.21
#